data_f03988dbb8b557533582baef2d5ea7a4
#
_entry.id   f03988dbb8b557533582baef2d5ea7a4
#
_cell.length_a   1.000
_cell.length_b   1.000
_cell.length_c   1.000
_cell.angle_alpha   90.00
_cell.angle_beta   90.00
_cell.angle_gamma   90.00
#
_symmetry.space_group_name_H-M   'P 1'
#
loop_
_entity.id
_entity.type
_entity.pdbx_description
1 polymer ?
#
loop_
_entity_poly.entity_id
_entity_poly.type
_entity_poly.pdbx_seq_one_letter_code
_entity_poly.pdbx_strand_id
1 'polypeptide(L)'
;MQWVQDKKATLKKLQEIRRNALIGSSVSFATVSGVLSTKTNLVKYASSELGFDLVTTKSFQVVPNSGNREPIICQPEPLCFGNSVGLRNPGIDTAVKELEALRENFELLSLLNVSLSASSPEDFITLIKRVEHLSDLVELNFSCPHASAGFGSSIGCSLEIATEYVKKIMEAVSPSKTLIFVKLTPNVDNIGEIARSVIKAGADGIVAINTVGPSLYLEPHSNKPILQNRIGGKGGRSGAWVFERAIECVTEIRRAIGEDVPIIGMGGIFKGKDVAKMVEAGANVVGVGSAFGTIRQQNWVAYIKALRKDSLKALKQRGKEESTTDEYIIKDVRMKYEAKKIIDIECVSDDVIILKLEGKMDFKAGEFVFLWLPSVGEKPFSLCLTSPITFIIKKRGAFTEALFKKKKGDVIYLRGLYGSPLVLPKTKKAVLVAGGTGLALLPSLAKQLKEMNVDFDSYVGSSVPSLNYKSNIIDDELALYGNFHLVHDDGILGRVLNVLEKDIAPLNVEVACYVVGPMVFMQKVASIFVSKGAKKELIYLSLEKNTMCGVGLCGECSCGNKLTCQTGTFISLEELEKMEAY
;
A
#
# COMPACT_ATOMS: atom_id res chain seq x y z
N MET A 1 -9.42 0.57 28.92
CA MET A 1 -9.62 -0.77 29.56
C MET A 1 -8.45 -1.64 29.13
N GLN A 2 -7.77 -2.31 30.06
CA GLN A 2 -6.62 -3.16 29.70
C GLN A 2 -7.12 -4.35 28.87
N TRP A 3 -6.54 -4.59 27.68
CA TRP A 3 -6.87 -5.74 26.83
C TRP A 3 -6.61 -7.06 27.59
N VAL A 4 -7.59 -7.94 27.59
CA VAL A 4 -7.53 -9.25 28.25
C VAL A 4 -7.78 -10.33 27.20
N GLN A 5 -6.82 -11.23 27.08
CA GLN A 5 -6.90 -12.35 26.16
C GLN A 5 -7.80 -13.46 26.73
N ASP A 6 -8.85 -13.82 25.99
CA ASP A 6 -9.74 -14.94 26.31
C ASP A 6 -9.99 -15.80 25.08
N LYS A 7 -9.22 -16.87 24.94
CA LYS A 7 -9.29 -17.83 23.82
C LYS A 7 -10.68 -18.44 23.67
N LYS A 8 -11.34 -18.82 24.80
CA LYS A 8 -12.65 -19.49 24.74
C LYS A 8 -13.74 -18.54 24.33
N ALA A 9 -13.76 -17.33 24.89
CA ALA A 9 -14.73 -16.31 24.51
C ALA A 9 -14.56 -15.88 23.06
N THR A 10 -13.32 -15.72 22.58
CA THR A 10 -13.02 -15.40 21.17
C THR A 10 -13.51 -16.49 20.23
N LEU A 11 -13.26 -17.76 20.53
CA LEU A 11 -13.74 -18.89 19.72
C LEU A 11 -15.28 -18.91 19.66
N LYS A 12 -15.95 -18.77 20.79
CA LYS A 12 -17.41 -18.72 20.87
C LYS A 12 -17.97 -17.56 20.05
N LYS A 13 -17.38 -16.37 20.17
CA LYS A 13 -17.76 -15.19 19.37
C LYS A 13 -17.67 -15.50 17.88
N LEU A 14 -16.57 -16.09 17.41
CA LEU A 14 -16.38 -16.44 16.00
C LEU A 14 -17.41 -17.46 15.51
N GLN A 15 -17.78 -18.44 16.31
CA GLN A 15 -18.82 -19.43 15.99
C GLN A 15 -20.19 -18.79 15.84
N GLU A 16 -20.54 -17.82 16.71
CA GLU A 16 -21.83 -17.12 16.68
C GLU A 16 -21.98 -16.18 15.49
N ILE A 17 -20.88 -15.60 14.98
CA ILE A 17 -20.90 -14.63 13.87
C ILE A 17 -21.65 -15.14 12.65
N ARG A 18 -21.37 -16.38 12.19
CA ARG A 18 -22.03 -16.93 11.01
C ARG A 18 -23.53 -17.15 11.22
N ARG A 19 -23.94 -17.61 12.40
CA ARG A 19 -25.37 -17.79 12.73
C ARG A 19 -26.10 -16.46 12.61
N ASN A 20 -25.51 -15.39 13.18
CA ASN A 20 -26.04 -14.04 13.10
C ASN A 20 -26.12 -13.53 11.65
N ALA A 21 -25.14 -13.82 10.83
CA ALA A 21 -25.12 -13.43 9.41
C ALA A 21 -26.22 -14.14 8.61
N LEU A 22 -26.38 -15.45 8.79
CA LEU A 22 -27.39 -16.25 8.07
C LEU A 22 -28.84 -15.81 8.38
N ILE A 23 -29.11 -15.27 9.58
CA ILE A 23 -30.41 -14.67 9.90
C ILE A 23 -30.49 -13.17 9.53
N GLY A 24 -29.44 -12.62 8.90
CA GLY A 24 -29.36 -11.23 8.44
C GLY A 24 -29.29 -10.19 9.58
N SER A 25 -28.82 -10.57 10.77
CA SER A 25 -28.70 -9.62 11.90
C SER A 25 -27.39 -8.84 11.87
N SER A 26 -26.27 -9.49 11.57
CA SER A 26 -24.95 -8.83 11.43
C SER A 26 -24.03 -9.62 10.52
N VAL A 27 -23.07 -8.92 9.87
CA VAL A 27 -21.97 -9.54 9.13
C VAL A 27 -20.65 -9.01 9.67
N SER A 28 -19.63 -9.85 9.69
CA SER A 28 -18.30 -9.46 10.16
C SER A 28 -17.27 -9.51 9.05
N PHE A 29 -16.44 -8.48 9.01
CA PHE A 29 -15.38 -8.31 8.01
C PHE A 29 -14.00 -8.47 8.62
N ALA A 30 -13.09 -9.07 7.85
CA ALA A 30 -11.66 -9.12 8.13
C ALA A 30 -10.86 -8.37 7.08
N THR A 31 -9.76 -7.73 7.48
CA THR A 31 -8.69 -7.40 6.54
C THR A 31 -7.95 -8.68 6.15
N VAL A 32 -7.20 -8.62 5.06
CA VAL A 32 -6.41 -9.76 4.59
C VAL A 32 -4.91 -9.47 4.73
N SER A 33 -4.11 -10.48 5.05
CA SER A 33 -2.65 -10.32 5.13
C SER A 33 -2.10 -9.77 3.81
N GLY A 34 -1.38 -8.64 3.88
CA GLY A 34 -0.80 -7.92 2.73
C GLY A 34 -1.61 -6.71 2.23
N VAL A 35 -2.84 -6.48 2.73
CA VAL A 35 -3.65 -5.29 2.42
C VAL A 35 -4.09 -4.61 3.71
N LEU A 36 -3.84 -3.32 3.88
CA LEU A 36 -4.08 -2.56 5.13
C LEU A 36 -3.35 -3.14 6.36
N SER A 37 -2.24 -3.82 6.15
CA SER A 37 -1.59 -4.64 7.18
C SER A 37 -0.07 -4.46 7.22
N THR A 38 0.50 -3.60 6.37
CA THR A 38 1.95 -3.44 6.22
C THR A 38 2.57 -2.73 7.42
N LYS A 39 1.83 -1.84 8.05
CA LYS A 39 2.23 -1.09 9.25
C LYS A 39 1.10 -1.04 10.26
N THR A 40 1.44 -0.90 11.53
CA THR A 40 0.48 -0.85 12.64
C THR A 40 -0.53 0.28 12.55
N ASN A 41 -0.14 1.46 12.00
CA ASN A 41 -1.09 2.56 11.76
C ASN A 41 -2.22 2.15 10.79
N LEU A 42 -1.94 1.32 9.77
CA LEU A 42 -2.99 0.83 8.86
C LEU A 42 -3.89 -0.21 9.55
N VAL A 43 -3.31 -1.05 10.42
CA VAL A 43 -4.07 -1.98 11.27
C VAL A 43 -5.02 -1.20 12.20
N LYS A 44 -4.51 -0.15 12.86
CA LYS A 44 -5.31 0.76 13.67
C LYS A 44 -6.43 1.41 12.84
N TYR A 45 -6.11 1.98 11.68
CA TYR A 45 -7.07 2.62 10.77
C TYR A 45 -8.18 1.66 10.35
N ALA A 46 -7.83 0.42 10.00
CA ALA A 46 -8.80 -0.60 9.64
C ALA A 46 -9.74 -0.94 10.80
N SER A 47 -9.22 -1.00 12.03
CA SER A 47 -10.00 -1.28 13.23
C SER A 47 -10.94 -0.12 13.60
N SER A 48 -10.39 1.09 13.75
CA SER A 48 -11.12 2.23 14.35
C SER A 48 -11.99 2.99 13.34
N GLU A 49 -11.50 3.23 12.13
CA GLU A 49 -12.18 4.11 11.17
C GLU A 49 -12.95 3.32 10.09
N LEU A 50 -12.37 2.24 9.57
CA LEU A 50 -13.06 1.40 8.60
C LEU A 50 -14.07 0.44 9.25
N GLY A 51 -13.92 0.14 10.54
CA GLY A 51 -14.85 -0.69 11.31
C GLY A 51 -14.79 -2.17 10.92
N PHE A 52 -13.60 -2.71 10.66
CA PHE A 52 -13.39 -4.14 10.53
C PHE A 52 -13.52 -4.83 11.88
N ASP A 53 -14.12 -6.02 11.91
CA ASP A 53 -14.32 -6.81 13.13
C ASP A 53 -13.08 -7.65 13.49
N LEU A 54 -12.24 -7.93 12.49
CA LEU A 54 -10.97 -8.63 12.61
C LEU A 54 -9.93 -7.96 11.72
N VAL A 55 -8.77 -7.64 12.27
CA VAL A 55 -7.65 -7.07 11.53
C VAL A 55 -6.49 -8.04 11.48
N THR A 56 -5.96 -8.28 10.26
CA THR A 56 -4.87 -9.23 10.02
C THR A 56 -3.60 -8.48 9.68
N THR A 57 -2.50 -8.81 10.34
CA THR A 57 -1.19 -8.23 10.04
C THR A 57 -0.59 -8.80 8.75
N LYS A 58 0.51 -8.22 8.29
CA LYS A 58 1.40 -8.85 7.31
C LYS A 58 1.98 -10.14 7.87
N SER A 59 2.30 -11.11 7.00
CA SER A 59 2.94 -12.34 7.47
C SER A 59 4.37 -12.04 7.90
N PHE A 60 4.68 -12.22 9.18
CA PHE A 60 6.01 -12.03 9.74
C PHE A 60 6.84 -13.30 9.64
N GLN A 61 8.15 -13.14 9.51
CA GLN A 61 9.16 -14.19 9.50
C GLN A 61 10.14 -13.97 10.64
N VAL A 62 10.95 -15.00 10.96
CA VAL A 62 11.99 -14.89 12.00
C VAL A 62 12.94 -13.75 11.68
N VAL A 63 13.40 -13.66 10.43
CA VAL A 63 14.31 -12.62 9.96
C VAL A 63 13.62 -11.64 9.01
N PRO A 64 14.10 -10.39 8.90
CA PRO A 64 13.59 -9.43 7.93
C PRO A 64 13.70 -9.96 6.49
N ASN A 65 12.70 -9.63 5.66
CA ASN A 65 12.69 -9.98 4.25
C ASN A 65 12.29 -8.76 3.41
N SER A 66 13.18 -8.33 2.51
CA SER A 66 12.94 -7.20 1.61
C SER A 66 11.91 -7.48 0.51
N GLY A 67 11.53 -8.74 0.31
CA GLY A 67 10.62 -9.16 -0.76
C GLY A 67 11.21 -9.01 -2.16
N ASN A 68 10.34 -9.06 -3.16
CA ASN A 68 10.72 -8.87 -4.55
C ASN A 68 10.86 -7.37 -4.92
N ARG A 69 11.54 -7.11 -6.02
CA ARG A 69 11.67 -5.77 -6.61
C ARG A 69 10.39 -5.39 -7.37
N GLU A 70 10.15 -4.10 -7.49
CA GLU A 70 9.03 -3.56 -8.26
C GLU A 70 9.20 -3.81 -9.77
N PRO A 71 8.10 -4.04 -10.50
CA PRO A 71 6.69 -4.11 -10.09
C PRO A 71 6.35 -5.36 -9.29
N ILE A 72 5.66 -5.19 -8.16
CA ILE A 72 5.21 -6.29 -7.28
C ILE A 72 3.72 -6.60 -7.41
N ILE A 73 2.97 -5.72 -8.04
CA ILE A 73 1.53 -5.83 -8.33
C ILE A 73 1.31 -5.34 -9.76
N CYS A 74 0.42 -6.00 -10.48
CA CYS A 74 -0.12 -5.57 -11.77
C CYS A 74 -1.63 -5.72 -11.80
N GLN A 75 -2.29 -5.02 -12.72
CA GLN A 75 -3.73 -5.09 -12.95
C GLN A 75 -3.97 -5.39 -14.43
N PRO A 76 -4.02 -6.66 -14.82
CA PRO A 76 -4.20 -7.02 -16.24
C PRO A 76 -5.59 -6.72 -16.78
N GLU A 77 -6.62 -6.78 -15.92
CA GLU A 77 -8.02 -6.56 -16.25
C GLU A 77 -8.72 -5.77 -15.13
N PRO A 78 -9.89 -5.15 -15.39
CA PRO A 78 -10.69 -4.51 -14.36
C PRO A 78 -10.95 -5.45 -13.18
N LEU A 79 -10.79 -4.94 -11.95
CA LEU A 79 -10.99 -5.67 -10.68
C LEU A 79 -10.08 -6.90 -10.46
N CYS A 80 -9.14 -7.16 -11.36
CA CYS A 80 -8.27 -8.34 -11.35
C CYS A 80 -6.81 -7.94 -11.15
N PHE A 81 -6.13 -8.58 -10.20
CA PHE A 81 -4.75 -8.26 -9.84
C PHE A 81 -3.85 -9.50 -9.91
N GLY A 82 -2.62 -9.27 -10.38
CA GLY A 82 -1.51 -10.18 -10.22
C GLY A 82 -0.54 -9.64 -9.18
N ASN A 83 0.03 -10.48 -8.32
CA ASN A 83 0.97 -10.01 -7.32
C ASN A 83 2.15 -10.97 -7.12
N SER A 84 3.29 -10.39 -6.78
CA SER A 84 4.51 -11.09 -6.40
C SER A 84 5.29 -10.25 -5.39
N VAL A 85 4.74 -10.08 -4.20
CA VAL A 85 5.33 -9.25 -3.14
C VAL A 85 6.58 -9.90 -2.53
N GLY A 86 6.62 -11.25 -2.46
CA GLY A 86 7.77 -12.00 -1.95
C GLY A 86 7.89 -11.98 -0.42
N LEU A 87 6.78 -11.97 0.31
CA LEU A 87 6.74 -11.99 1.78
C LEU A 87 7.54 -10.86 2.46
N ARG A 88 7.58 -9.67 1.84
CA ARG A 88 8.23 -8.50 2.47
C ARG A 88 7.70 -8.26 3.88
N ASN A 89 8.60 -8.23 4.88
CA ASN A 89 8.25 -7.99 6.27
C ASN A 89 9.48 -7.53 7.08
N PRO A 90 9.30 -6.86 8.24
CA PRO A 90 10.39 -6.30 9.04
C PRO A 90 11.12 -7.32 9.94
N GLY A 91 10.70 -8.59 9.94
CA GLY A 91 11.15 -9.60 10.89
C GLY A 91 10.41 -9.52 12.23
N ILE A 92 10.50 -10.61 13.01
CA ILE A 92 9.72 -10.76 14.24
C ILE A 92 10.10 -9.76 15.32
N ASP A 93 11.38 -9.40 15.46
CA ASP A 93 11.83 -8.50 16.53
C ASP A 93 11.26 -7.08 16.36
N THR A 94 11.20 -6.57 15.14
CA THR A 94 10.55 -5.30 14.83
C THR A 94 9.04 -5.41 14.98
N ALA A 95 8.45 -6.50 14.48
CA ALA A 95 7.01 -6.73 14.54
C ALA A 95 6.49 -6.77 15.99
N VAL A 96 7.19 -7.46 16.89
CA VAL A 96 6.81 -7.52 18.32
C VAL A 96 6.79 -6.12 18.93
N LYS A 97 7.84 -5.33 18.75
CA LYS A 97 7.89 -3.94 19.27
C LYS A 97 6.74 -3.07 18.75
N GLU A 98 6.43 -3.19 17.45
CA GLU A 98 5.33 -2.45 16.83
C GLU A 98 3.97 -2.91 17.37
N LEU A 99 3.77 -4.21 17.63
CA LEU A 99 2.53 -4.76 18.18
C LEU A 99 2.37 -4.46 19.67
N GLU A 100 3.45 -4.47 20.45
CA GLU A 100 3.47 -4.02 21.84
C GLU A 100 3.03 -2.55 21.93
N ALA A 101 3.68 -1.68 21.16
CA ALA A 101 3.32 -0.26 21.09
C ALA A 101 1.85 -0.05 20.63
N LEU A 102 1.35 -0.88 19.70
CA LEU A 102 -0.05 -0.83 19.27
C LEU A 102 -1.00 -1.17 20.43
N ARG A 103 -0.72 -2.24 21.19
CA ARG A 103 -1.55 -2.67 22.33
C ARG A 103 -1.49 -1.71 23.51
N GLU A 104 -0.32 -1.12 23.78
CA GLU A 104 -0.12 -0.16 24.87
C GLU A 104 -0.81 1.18 24.60
N ASN A 105 -0.73 1.67 23.36
CA ASN A 105 -1.20 3.01 23.03
C ASN A 105 -2.61 3.05 22.44
N PHE A 106 -3.21 1.90 22.08
CA PHE A 106 -4.52 1.85 21.44
C PHE A 106 -5.39 0.69 21.92
N GLU A 107 -6.65 1.01 22.20
CA GLU A 107 -7.71 0.02 22.32
C GLU A 107 -8.21 -0.35 20.92
N LEU A 108 -7.81 -1.53 20.42
CA LEU A 108 -8.35 -2.06 19.17
C LEU A 108 -9.79 -2.50 19.36
N LEU A 109 -10.68 -1.99 18.50
CA LEU A 109 -12.10 -2.39 18.49
C LEU A 109 -12.32 -3.75 17.81
N SER A 110 -11.29 -4.27 17.17
CA SER A 110 -11.27 -5.51 16.39
C SER A 110 -10.44 -6.58 17.07
N LEU A 111 -10.73 -7.84 16.75
CA LEU A 111 -9.80 -8.94 17.03
C LEU A 111 -8.52 -8.76 16.19
N LEU A 112 -7.35 -8.99 16.78
CA LEU A 112 -6.06 -8.94 16.12
C LEU A 112 -5.61 -10.35 15.73
N ASN A 113 -5.49 -10.58 14.42
CA ASN A 113 -4.94 -11.79 13.82
C ASN A 113 -3.51 -11.52 13.34
N VAL A 114 -2.53 -12.17 13.96
CA VAL A 114 -1.12 -12.02 13.58
C VAL A 114 -0.74 -13.12 12.59
N SER A 115 -0.47 -12.75 11.34
CA SER A 115 -0.08 -13.70 10.29
C SER A 115 1.42 -14.01 10.37
N LEU A 116 1.76 -15.28 10.31
CA LEU A 116 3.13 -15.80 10.39
C LEU A 116 3.46 -16.67 9.17
N SER A 117 4.71 -16.62 8.72
CA SER A 117 5.22 -17.45 7.62
C SER A 117 6.60 -17.99 7.95
N ALA A 118 6.78 -19.30 7.81
CA ALA A 118 8.03 -19.97 8.07
C ALA A 118 8.20 -21.18 7.13
N SER A 119 9.41 -21.77 7.14
CA SER A 119 9.75 -22.95 6.33
C SER A 119 9.86 -24.22 7.18
N SER A 120 9.82 -24.10 8.50
CA SER A 120 9.91 -25.24 9.43
C SER A 120 8.88 -25.10 10.57
N PRO A 121 8.46 -26.21 11.20
CA PRO A 121 7.64 -26.16 12.40
C PRO A 121 8.31 -25.40 13.54
N GLU A 122 9.63 -25.54 13.70
CA GLU A 122 10.44 -24.92 14.75
C GLU A 122 10.41 -23.39 14.65
N ASP A 123 10.50 -22.86 13.43
CA ASP A 123 10.38 -21.42 13.18
C ASP A 123 8.96 -20.92 13.50
N PHE A 124 7.90 -21.66 13.10
CA PHE A 124 6.53 -21.32 13.48
C PHE A 124 6.33 -21.31 15.00
N ILE A 125 6.87 -22.30 15.72
CA ILE A 125 6.82 -22.38 17.18
C ILE A 125 7.51 -21.15 17.79
N THR A 126 8.69 -20.80 17.29
CA THR A 126 9.43 -19.61 17.73
C THR A 126 8.59 -18.33 17.50
N LEU A 127 8.01 -18.17 16.33
CA LEU A 127 7.19 -17.01 15.98
C LEU A 127 5.92 -16.92 16.85
N ILE A 128 5.21 -18.04 17.06
CA ILE A 128 3.99 -18.08 17.89
C ILE A 128 4.31 -17.63 19.32
N LYS A 129 5.34 -18.20 19.95
CA LYS A 129 5.74 -17.85 21.32
C LYS A 129 6.06 -16.37 21.50
N ARG A 130 6.52 -15.70 20.41
CA ARG A 130 6.85 -14.26 20.42
C ARG A 130 5.60 -13.37 20.33
N VAL A 131 4.50 -13.83 19.73
CA VAL A 131 3.31 -13.00 19.46
C VAL A 131 2.03 -13.47 20.15
N GLU A 132 1.99 -14.67 20.72
CA GLU A 132 0.75 -15.23 21.29
C GLU A 132 0.12 -14.35 22.39
N HIS A 133 0.95 -13.64 23.15
CA HIS A 133 0.49 -12.74 24.21
C HIS A 133 0.02 -11.36 23.70
N LEU A 134 0.15 -11.08 22.41
CA LEU A 134 -0.24 -9.82 21.75
C LEU A 134 -1.43 -10.00 20.80
N SER A 135 -1.82 -11.26 20.50
CA SER A 135 -2.78 -11.59 19.45
C SER A 135 -3.99 -12.33 19.97
N ASP A 136 -5.17 -12.09 19.40
CA ASP A 136 -6.37 -12.88 19.62
C ASP A 136 -6.33 -14.16 18.80
N LEU A 137 -5.80 -14.08 17.58
CA LEU A 137 -5.57 -15.18 16.66
C LEU A 137 -4.14 -15.11 16.08
N VAL A 138 -3.62 -16.28 15.73
CA VAL A 138 -2.42 -16.43 14.90
C VAL A 138 -2.79 -17.18 13.63
N GLU A 139 -2.46 -16.60 12.45
CA GLU A 139 -2.63 -17.22 11.14
C GLU A 139 -1.31 -17.86 10.68
N LEU A 140 -1.28 -19.19 10.52
CA LEU A 140 -0.17 -19.90 9.92
C LEU A 140 -0.30 -19.89 8.40
N ASN A 141 0.50 -19.08 7.72
CA ASN A 141 0.45 -18.95 6.27
C ASN A 141 1.19 -20.08 5.57
N PHE A 142 0.49 -21.18 5.27
CA PHE A 142 1.03 -22.36 4.58
C PHE A 142 1.04 -22.24 3.06
N SER A 143 0.64 -21.10 2.50
CA SER A 143 0.19 -20.98 1.13
C SER A 143 0.90 -19.93 0.29
N CYS A 144 2.15 -19.56 0.61
CA CYS A 144 2.88 -18.59 -0.20
C CYS A 144 3.56 -19.24 -1.41
N PRO A 145 3.05 -19.11 -2.66
CA PRO A 145 3.63 -19.72 -3.83
C PRO A 145 4.91 -19.03 -4.34
N HIS A 146 5.31 -17.91 -3.74
CA HIS A 146 6.36 -17.00 -4.25
C HIS A 146 7.61 -16.95 -3.38
N ALA A 147 7.65 -17.71 -2.32
CA ALA A 147 8.86 -17.89 -1.54
C ALA A 147 9.82 -18.79 -2.31
N SER A 148 11.13 -18.54 -2.18
CA SER A 148 12.20 -19.38 -2.73
C SER A 148 11.90 -20.87 -2.56
N ALA A 149 12.39 -21.70 -3.48
CA ALA A 149 12.19 -23.16 -3.44
C ALA A 149 12.33 -23.71 -2.01
N GLY A 150 11.22 -24.19 -1.43
CA GLY A 150 11.15 -24.64 -0.05
C GLY A 150 10.17 -23.88 0.85
N PHE A 151 9.69 -22.68 0.46
CA PHE A 151 8.71 -21.92 1.23
C PHE A 151 7.28 -22.13 0.72
N GLY A 152 6.35 -22.40 1.63
CA GLY A 152 4.90 -22.21 1.49
C GLY A 152 4.16 -23.05 0.46
N SER A 153 4.64 -23.18 -0.75
CA SER A 153 3.94 -23.96 -1.80
C SER A 153 3.93 -25.46 -1.52
N SER A 154 4.94 -25.98 -0.83
CA SER A 154 5.02 -27.39 -0.47
C SER A 154 4.20 -27.73 0.78
N ILE A 155 4.12 -26.84 1.79
CA ILE A 155 3.41 -27.10 3.05
C ILE A 155 1.90 -27.22 2.80
N GLY A 156 1.30 -26.19 2.21
CA GLY A 156 -0.14 -26.12 1.97
C GLY A 156 -0.65 -26.99 0.83
N CYS A 157 0.24 -27.59 0.03
CA CYS A 157 -0.13 -28.46 -1.09
C CYS A 157 -0.04 -29.96 -0.77
N SER A 158 0.53 -30.36 0.39
CA SER A 158 0.59 -31.76 0.84
C SER A 158 -0.21 -31.93 2.12
N LEU A 159 -1.12 -32.90 2.12
CA LEU A 159 -1.91 -33.28 3.28
C LEU A 159 -1.01 -33.73 4.43
N GLU A 160 -0.02 -34.60 4.12
CA GLU A 160 0.89 -35.17 5.10
C GLU A 160 1.76 -34.10 5.75
N ILE A 161 2.38 -33.24 4.93
CA ILE A 161 3.27 -32.15 5.41
C ILE A 161 2.48 -31.16 6.26
N ALA A 162 1.32 -30.69 5.78
CA ALA A 162 0.49 -29.73 6.50
C ALA A 162 0.04 -30.30 7.86
N THR A 163 -0.36 -31.58 7.89
CA THR A 163 -0.78 -32.27 9.11
C THR A 163 0.36 -32.43 10.11
N GLU A 164 1.53 -32.85 9.65
CA GLU A 164 2.72 -33.02 10.48
C GLU A 164 3.18 -31.70 11.09
N TYR A 165 3.19 -30.62 10.29
CA TYR A 165 3.53 -29.27 10.77
C TYR A 165 2.60 -28.82 11.87
N VAL A 166 1.27 -28.90 11.64
CA VAL A 166 0.29 -28.48 12.66
C VAL A 166 0.42 -29.32 13.92
N LYS A 167 0.59 -30.66 13.80
CA LYS A 167 0.76 -31.55 14.95
C LYS A 167 1.96 -31.14 15.80
N LYS A 168 3.14 -30.99 15.21
CA LYS A 168 4.37 -30.56 15.91
C LYS A 168 4.22 -29.19 16.56
N ILE A 169 3.60 -28.23 15.84
CA ILE A 169 3.36 -26.89 16.36
C ILE A 169 2.44 -26.97 17.58
N MET A 170 1.29 -27.64 17.47
CA MET A 170 0.31 -27.72 18.54
C MET A 170 0.85 -28.46 19.78
N GLU A 171 1.63 -29.52 19.61
CA GLU A 171 2.32 -30.21 20.72
C GLU A 171 3.27 -29.27 21.49
N ALA A 172 3.95 -28.36 20.79
CA ALA A 172 4.95 -27.46 21.38
C ALA A 172 4.36 -26.17 21.99
N VAL A 173 3.18 -25.72 21.54
CA VAL A 173 2.53 -24.47 22.01
C VAL A 173 1.30 -24.72 22.89
N SER A 174 0.89 -25.97 23.12
CA SER A 174 -0.27 -26.28 23.94
C SER A 174 0.07 -26.22 25.44
N PRO A 175 -0.83 -25.63 26.29
CA PRO A 175 -2.04 -24.92 25.92
C PRO A 175 -1.75 -23.51 25.39
N SER A 176 -2.06 -23.26 24.12
CA SER A 176 -1.90 -21.94 23.52
C SER A 176 -2.90 -20.94 24.11
N LYS A 177 -2.41 -19.72 24.39
CA LYS A 177 -3.24 -18.61 24.86
C LYS A 177 -4.06 -17.97 23.75
N THR A 178 -3.66 -18.14 22.49
CA THR A 178 -4.29 -17.58 21.29
C THR A 178 -4.91 -18.66 20.44
N LEU A 179 -5.84 -18.33 19.55
CA LEU A 179 -6.38 -19.23 18.54
C LEU A 179 -5.39 -19.44 17.41
N ILE A 180 -5.17 -20.67 16.97
CA ILE A 180 -4.27 -21.02 15.87
C ILE A 180 -5.10 -21.37 14.63
N PHE A 181 -5.03 -20.53 13.61
CA PHE A 181 -5.70 -20.71 12.32
C PHE A 181 -4.69 -21.07 11.25
N VAL A 182 -5.08 -21.97 10.32
CA VAL A 182 -4.23 -22.35 9.18
C VAL A 182 -4.79 -21.73 7.91
N LYS A 183 -3.95 -20.96 7.20
CA LYS A 183 -4.32 -20.38 5.91
C LYS A 183 -3.91 -21.29 4.77
N LEU A 184 -4.93 -21.73 4.01
CA LEU A 184 -4.81 -22.71 2.94
C LEU A 184 -4.72 -22.06 1.56
N THR A 185 -4.06 -22.78 0.64
CA THR A 185 -3.96 -22.43 -0.77
C THR A 185 -5.10 -23.05 -1.58
N PRO A 186 -5.65 -22.33 -2.57
CA PRO A 186 -6.63 -22.90 -3.50
C PRO A 186 -6.02 -23.77 -4.61
N ASN A 187 -4.68 -23.90 -4.63
CA ASN A 187 -3.93 -24.55 -5.71
C ASN A 187 -3.76 -26.05 -5.48
N VAL A 188 -4.82 -26.69 -4.99
CA VAL A 188 -4.91 -28.13 -4.70
C VAL A 188 -6.31 -28.63 -5.06
N ASP A 189 -6.43 -29.95 -5.28
CA ASP A 189 -7.72 -30.57 -5.61
C ASP A 189 -8.47 -31.10 -4.37
N ASN A 190 -7.80 -31.18 -3.21
CA ASN A 190 -8.33 -31.80 -1.99
C ASN A 190 -8.27 -30.88 -0.77
N ILE A 191 -8.61 -29.59 -0.94
CA ILE A 191 -8.50 -28.57 0.12
C ILE A 191 -9.34 -28.93 1.36
N GLY A 192 -10.49 -29.60 1.18
CA GLY A 192 -11.34 -30.07 2.28
C GLY A 192 -10.68 -31.15 3.13
N GLU A 193 -9.95 -32.09 2.51
CA GLU A 193 -9.23 -33.14 3.23
C GLU A 193 -8.07 -32.53 4.03
N ILE A 194 -7.32 -31.60 3.44
CA ILE A 194 -6.25 -30.87 4.12
C ILE A 194 -6.83 -30.10 5.32
N ALA A 195 -7.93 -29.38 5.13
CA ALA A 195 -8.60 -28.66 6.21
C ALA A 195 -9.02 -29.57 7.36
N ARG A 196 -9.66 -30.71 7.06
CA ARG A 196 -10.05 -31.72 8.05
C ARG A 196 -8.83 -32.25 8.82
N SER A 197 -7.74 -32.49 8.13
CA SER A 197 -6.54 -33.08 8.73
C SER A 197 -5.84 -32.09 9.67
N VAL A 198 -5.68 -30.83 9.28
CA VAL A 198 -5.06 -29.80 10.15
C VAL A 198 -5.94 -29.48 11.38
N ILE A 199 -7.28 -29.53 11.24
CA ILE A 199 -8.20 -29.38 12.40
C ILE A 199 -8.06 -30.58 13.36
N LYS A 200 -8.02 -31.80 12.84
CA LYS A 200 -7.74 -33.01 13.65
C LYS A 200 -6.37 -32.96 14.34
N ALA A 201 -5.39 -32.30 13.73
CA ALA A 201 -4.07 -32.10 14.32
C ALA A 201 -4.05 -30.99 15.40
N GLY A 202 -5.16 -30.29 15.64
CA GLY A 202 -5.35 -29.35 16.76
C GLY A 202 -5.49 -27.88 16.38
N ALA A 203 -5.53 -27.51 15.09
CA ALA A 203 -5.82 -26.13 14.69
C ALA A 203 -7.24 -25.73 15.10
N ASP A 204 -7.42 -24.45 15.51
CA ASP A 204 -8.70 -23.92 16.01
C ASP A 204 -9.62 -23.43 14.87
N GLY A 205 -9.09 -23.17 13.67
CA GLY A 205 -9.87 -22.68 12.53
C GLY A 205 -9.07 -22.61 11.23
N ILE A 206 -9.77 -22.19 10.16
CA ILE A 206 -9.22 -22.14 8.81
C ILE A 206 -9.34 -20.70 8.24
N VAL A 207 -8.31 -20.29 7.49
CA VAL A 207 -8.38 -19.11 6.60
C VAL A 207 -8.29 -19.59 5.15
N ALA A 208 -9.23 -19.20 4.30
CA ALA A 208 -9.27 -19.59 2.89
C ALA A 208 -9.94 -18.49 2.03
N ILE A 209 -9.33 -18.13 0.91
CA ILE A 209 -8.18 -18.70 0.25
C ILE A 209 -7.03 -17.70 0.14
N ASN A 210 -5.80 -18.18 -0.08
CA ASN A 210 -4.73 -17.34 -0.60
C ASN A 210 -4.91 -17.15 -2.12
N THR A 211 -3.95 -16.53 -2.79
CA THR A 211 -3.99 -16.27 -4.23
C THR A 211 -3.96 -17.55 -5.07
N VAL A 212 -4.61 -17.51 -6.23
CA VAL A 212 -4.62 -18.61 -7.22
C VAL A 212 -3.41 -18.48 -8.15
N GLY A 213 -2.79 -19.57 -8.55
CA GLY A 213 -1.68 -19.55 -9.51
C GLY A 213 -0.44 -20.28 -9.02
N PRO A 214 0.75 -19.99 -9.56
CA PRO A 214 1.18 -18.73 -10.18
C PRO A 214 0.85 -18.59 -11.68
N SER A 215 0.59 -17.35 -12.13
CA SER A 215 0.32 -16.99 -13.52
C SER A 215 1.30 -15.96 -14.06
N LEU A 216 1.59 -15.98 -15.35
CA LEU A 216 2.45 -15.00 -16.03
C LEU A 216 1.62 -13.82 -16.53
N TYR A 217 2.13 -12.61 -16.33
CA TYR A 217 1.50 -11.35 -16.76
C TYR A 217 2.47 -10.62 -17.67
N LEU A 218 2.12 -10.49 -18.94
CA LEU A 218 2.92 -9.82 -19.96
C LEU A 218 2.38 -8.42 -20.24
N GLU A 219 3.28 -7.47 -20.45
CA GLU A 219 2.91 -6.17 -20.99
C GLU A 219 2.71 -6.33 -22.51
N PRO A 220 1.56 -5.90 -23.08
CA PRO A 220 1.17 -6.25 -24.44
C PRO A 220 2.10 -5.80 -25.56
N HIS A 221 2.74 -4.62 -25.41
CA HIS A 221 3.61 -4.06 -26.46
C HIS A 221 5.04 -4.63 -26.41
N SER A 222 5.59 -4.78 -25.22
CA SER A 222 6.95 -5.30 -25.04
C SER A 222 7.00 -6.83 -25.04
N ASN A 223 5.88 -7.49 -24.79
CA ASN A 223 5.79 -8.93 -24.53
C ASN A 223 6.73 -9.41 -23.40
N LYS A 224 6.99 -8.53 -22.42
CA LYS A 224 7.87 -8.83 -21.28
C LYS A 224 7.03 -9.02 -20.00
N PRO A 225 7.50 -9.89 -19.08
CA PRO A 225 6.88 -10.03 -17.77
C PRO A 225 6.84 -8.69 -17.03
N ILE A 226 5.66 -8.34 -16.50
CA ILE A 226 5.48 -7.13 -15.68
C ILE A 226 6.12 -7.34 -14.31
N LEU A 227 5.78 -8.44 -13.62
CA LEU A 227 6.27 -8.70 -12.27
C LEU A 227 7.75 -9.10 -12.26
N GLN A 228 8.45 -8.71 -11.19
CA GLN A 228 9.89 -8.96 -11.00
C GLN A 228 10.12 -9.97 -9.89
N ASN A 229 10.60 -11.18 -10.22
CA ASN A 229 10.93 -12.24 -9.26
C ASN A 229 11.81 -13.33 -9.87
N ARG A 230 12.22 -14.27 -9.03
CA ARG A 230 13.10 -15.41 -9.42
C ARG A 230 12.36 -16.53 -10.17
N ILE A 231 11.02 -16.47 -10.27
CA ILE A 231 10.19 -17.50 -10.95
C ILE A 231 9.68 -17.03 -12.32
N GLY A 232 10.49 -16.22 -13.01
CA GLY A 232 10.21 -15.79 -14.38
C GLY A 232 9.06 -14.78 -14.50
N GLY A 233 8.81 -13.96 -13.49
CA GLY A 233 7.76 -12.95 -13.50
C GLY A 233 6.35 -13.49 -13.27
N LYS A 234 6.20 -14.74 -12.82
CA LYS A 234 4.90 -15.31 -12.44
C LYS A 234 4.43 -14.77 -11.10
N GLY A 235 3.11 -14.63 -10.92
CA GLY A 235 2.50 -14.12 -9.70
C GLY A 235 1.15 -14.75 -9.39
N GLY A 236 0.66 -14.56 -8.15
CA GLY A 236 -0.63 -15.05 -7.71
C GLY A 236 -1.76 -14.15 -8.23
N ARG A 237 -2.90 -14.74 -8.56
CA ARG A 237 -4.14 -14.05 -8.90
C ARG A 237 -4.91 -13.64 -7.66
N SER A 238 -5.46 -12.44 -7.66
CA SER A 238 -6.43 -11.93 -6.68
C SER A 238 -7.43 -11.00 -7.36
N GLY A 239 -8.54 -10.72 -6.73
CA GLY A 239 -9.61 -9.92 -7.33
C GLY A 239 -10.77 -10.76 -7.88
N ALA A 240 -11.56 -10.18 -8.77
CA ALA A 240 -12.84 -10.77 -9.20
C ALA A 240 -12.72 -12.18 -9.81
N TRP A 241 -11.67 -12.44 -10.55
CA TRP A 241 -11.44 -13.72 -11.22
C TRP A 241 -11.16 -14.92 -10.32
N VAL A 242 -10.96 -14.72 -9.01
CA VAL A 242 -10.76 -15.83 -8.05
C VAL A 242 -12.02 -16.13 -7.22
N PHE A 243 -13.10 -15.35 -7.40
CA PHE A 243 -14.29 -15.42 -6.55
C PHE A 243 -14.95 -16.80 -6.55
N GLU A 244 -15.27 -17.34 -7.73
CA GLU A 244 -15.94 -18.65 -7.83
C GLU A 244 -15.06 -19.76 -7.22
N ARG A 245 -13.74 -19.73 -7.47
CA ARG A 245 -12.81 -20.69 -6.85
C ARG A 245 -12.78 -20.55 -5.32
N ALA A 246 -12.87 -19.33 -4.81
CA ALA A 246 -12.93 -19.10 -3.37
C ALA A 246 -14.21 -19.68 -2.75
N ILE A 247 -15.35 -19.51 -3.41
CA ILE A 247 -16.64 -20.10 -2.99
C ILE A 247 -16.58 -21.63 -2.99
N GLU A 248 -16.06 -22.24 -4.06
CA GLU A 248 -15.84 -23.70 -4.14
C GLU A 248 -15.00 -24.22 -2.97
N CYS A 249 -13.83 -23.60 -2.76
CA CYS A 249 -12.91 -24.01 -1.69
C CYS A 249 -13.55 -23.87 -0.29
N VAL A 250 -14.20 -22.74 0.00
CA VAL A 250 -14.83 -22.54 1.31
C VAL A 250 -15.98 -23.51 1.54
N THR A 251 -16.76 -23.82 0.49
CA THR A 251 -17.83 -24.81 0.55
C THR A 251 -17.29 -26.21 0.83
N GLU A 252 -16.23 -26.60 0.15
CA GLU A 252 -15.58 -27.90 0.34
C GLU A 252 -15.00 -28.03 1.76
N ILE A 253 -14.30 -26.97 2.23
CA ILE A 253 -13.76 -26.91 3.59
C ILE A 253 -14.91 -27.04 4.61
N ARG A 254 -15.99 -26.28 4.47
CA ARG A 254 -17.12 -26.32 5.40
C ARG A 254 -17.72 -27.72 5.51
N ARG A 255 -17.95 -28.38 4.37
CA ARG A 255 -18.42 -29.78 4.34
C ARG A 255 -17.47 -30.73 5.07
N ALA A 256 -16.16 -30.49 4.95
CA ALA A 256 -15.16 -31.35 5.53
C ALA A 256 -14.99 -31.21 7.04
N ILE A 257 -15.10 -29.97 7.59
CA ILE A 257 -14.79 -29.67 9.00
C ILE A 257 -16.02 -29.46 9.89
N GLY A 258 -17.25 -29.44 9.33
CA GLY A 258 -18.50 -29.23 10.08
C GLY A 258 -18.74 -27.77 10.43
N GLU A 259 -19.83 -27.51 11.20
CA GLU A 259 -20.35 -26.15 11.46
C GLU A 259 -19.64 -25.43 12.62
N ASP A 260 -19.00 -26.14 13.54
CA ASP A 260 -18.46 -25.57 14.78
C ASP A 260 -17.05 -24.96 14.61
N VAL A 261 -16.33 -25.30 13.55
CA VAL A 261 -15.01 -24.75 13.28
C VAL A 261 -15.11 -23.43 12.52
N PRO A 262 -14.56 -22.32 13.03
CA PRO A 262 -14.65 -21.04 12.31
C PRO A 262 -13.79 -21.00 11.06
N ILE A 263 -14.34 -20.37 10.00
CA ILE A 263 -13.66 -20.09 8.73
C ILE A 263 -13.62 -18.59 8.50
N ILE A 264 -12.43 -18.05 8.22
CA ILE A 264 -12.27 -16.71 7.62
C ILE A 264 -12.18 -16.90 6.11
N GLY A 265 -13.28 -16.60 5.40
CA GLY A 265 -13.38 -16.79 3.95
C GLY A 265 -13.02 -15.52 3.19
N MET A 266 -12.20 -15.63 2.14
CA MET A 266 -11.77 -14.48 1.34
C MET A 266 -11.46 -14.86 -0.11
N GLY A 267 -11.54 -13.87 -1.00
CA GLY A 267 -11.22 -13.98 -2.42
C GLY A 267 -12.29 -13.35 -3.30
N GLY A 268 -11.98 -12.23 -3.97
CA GLY A 268 -12.85 -11.59 -4.95
C GLY A 268 -14.08 -10.87 -4.39
N ILE A 269 -14.07 -10.42 -3.16
CA ILE A 269 -15.20 -9.72 -2.52
C ILE A 269 -15.20 -8.24 -2.92
N PHE A 270 -16.25 -7.78 -3.59
CA PHE A 270 -16.46 -6.40 -4.02
C PHE A 270 -17.86 -5.85 -3.67
N LYS A 271 -18.87 -6.71 -3.56
CA LYS A 271 -20.27 -6.33 -3.41
C LYS A 271 -20.94 -7.10 -2.28
N GLY A 272 -22.08 -6.59 -1.81
CA GLY A 272 -22.84 -7.25 -0.75
C GLY A 272 -23.27 -8.67 -1.08
N LYS A 273 -23.63 -8.94 -2.36
CA LYS A 273 -23.95 -10.29 -2.84
C LYS A 273 -22.76 -11.26 -2.76
N ASP A 274 -21.53 -10.76 -2.94
CA ASP A 274 -20.32 -11.60 -2.84
C ASP A 274 -20.10 -12.03 -1.39
N VAL A 275 -20.35 -11.10 -0.46
CA VAL A 275 -20.32 -11.39 0.98
C VAL A 275 -21.38 -12.43 1.35
N ALA A 276 -22.63 -12.26 0.88
CA ALA A 276 -23.71 -13.20 1.14
C ALA A 276 -23.36 -14.62 0.66
N LYS A 277 -22.88 -14.75 -0.59
CA LYS A 277 -22.42 -16.04 -1.12
C LYS A 277 -21.27 -16.64 -0.30
N MET A 278 -20.32 -15.84 0.17
CA MET A 278 -19.19 -16.32 0.98
C MET A 278 -19.67 -16.83 2.36
N VAL A 279 -20.64 -16.17 2.99
CA VAL A 279 -21.26 -16.62 4.24
C VAL A 279 -22.05 -17.92 4.01
N GLU A 280 -22.84 -17.99 2.94
CA GLU A 280 -23.60 -19.18 2.54
C GLU A 280 -22.67 -20.37 2.26
N ALA A 281 -21.53 -20.13 1.60
CA ALA A 281 -20.48 -21.14 1.36
C ALA A 281 -19.87 -21.68 2.66
N GLY A 282 -19.95 -20.94 3.77
CA GLY A 282 -19.48 -21.44 5.06
C GLY A 282 -18.59 -20.50 5.85
N ALA A 283 -18.26 -19.30 5.37
CA ALA A 283 -17.43 -18.37 6.11
C ALA A 283 -18.14 -17.79 7.34
N ASN A 284 -17.43 -17.71 8.47
CA ASN A 284 -17.85 -16.99 9.66
C ASN A 284 -17.54 -15.49 9.51
N VAL A 285 -16.34 -15.17 9.07
CA VAL A 285 -15.87 -13.81 8.83
C VAL A 285 -15.44 -13.68 7.37
N VAL A 286 -15.79 -12.57 6.72
CA VAL A 286 -15.49 -12.36 5.29
C VAL A 286 -14.31 -11.39 5.12
N GLY A 287 -13.24 -11.87 4.48
CA GLY A 287 -12.04 -11.09 4.21
C GLY A 287 -12.19 -10.19 2.96
N VAL A 288 -11.94 -8.90 3.12
CA VAL A 288 -11.98 -7.90 2.05
C VAL A 288 -10.57 -7.37 1.79
N GLY A 289 -10.06 -7.53 0.56
CA GLY A 289 -8.70 -7.16 0.19
C GLY A 289 -8.61 -6.39 -1.12
N SER A 290 -8.65 -7.07 -2.25
CA SER A 290 -8.40 -6.49 -3.59
C SER A 290 -9.31 -5.32 -3.96
N ALA A 291 -10.49 -5.21 -3.36
CA ALA A 291 -11.42 -4.10 -3.57
C ALA A 291 -10.77 -2.73 -3.30
N PHE A 292 -9.89 -2.63 -2.29
CA PHE A 292 -9.20 -1.38 -1.96
C PHE A 292 -8.33 -0.84 -3.10
N GLY A 293 -7.85 -1.70 -3.99
CA GLY A 293 -7.10 -1.29 -5.19
C GLY A 293 -7.96 -0.63 -6.26
N THR A 294 -9.28 -0.77 -6.16
CA THR A 294 -10.26 -0.22 -7.13
C THR A 294 -11.06 0.94 -6.57
N ILE A 295 -10.82 1.35 -5.33
CA ILE A 295 -11.57 2.39 -4.64
C ILE A 295 -10.60 3.47 -4.18
N ARG A 296 -10.94 4.75 -4.37
CA ARG A 296 -10.15 5.87 -3.82
C ARG A 296 -10.19 5.84 -2.30
N GLN A 297 -9.06 6.10 -1.64
CA GLN A 297 -8.96 6.01 -0.17
C GLN A 297 -10.00 6.87 0.56
N GLN A 298 -10.30 8.06 0.06
CA GLN A 298 -11.32 8.95 0.63
C GLN A 298 -12.72 8.32 0.72
N ASN A 299 -12.99 7.29 -0.09
CA ASN A 299 -14.27 6.59 -0.14
C ASN A 299 -14.28 5.27 0.66
N TRP A 300 -13.17 4.84 1.24
CA TRP A 300 -13.08 3.53 1.89
C TRP A 300 -14.07 3.36 3.05
N VAL A 301 -14.22 4.38 3.89
CA VAL A 301 -15.18 4.35 5.00
C VAL A 301 -16.61 4.21 4.50
N ALA A 302 -16.99 5.01 3.50
CA ALA A 302 -18.32 4.97 2.89
C ALA A 302 -18.58 3.61 2.21
N TYR A 303 -17.60 3.10 1.47
CA TYR A 303 -17.67 1.79 0.83
C TYR A 303 -17.87 0.64 1.83
N ILE A 304 -17.12 0.57 2.91
CA ILE A 304 -17.27 -0.51 3.90
C ILE A 304 -18.65 -0.44 4.58
N LYS A 305 -19.15 0.77 4.87
CA LYS A 305 -20.52 0.95 5.39
C LYS A 305 -21.57 0.47 4.39
N ALA A 306 -21.43 0.84 3.11
CA ALA A 306 -22.30 0.39 2.02
C ALA A 306 -22.24 -1.13 1.86
N LEU A 307 -21.01 -1.70 1.82
CA LEU A 307 -20.81 -3.14 1.71
C LEU A 307 -21.52 -3.91 2.85
N ARG A 308 -21.40 -3.45 4.09
CA ARG A 308 -22.08 -4.06 5.24
C ARG A 308 -23.59 -4.01 5.09
N LYS A 309 -24.15 -2.86 4.71
CA LYS A 309 -25.58 -2.68 4.47
C LYS A 309 -26.10 -3.59 3.35
N ASP A 310 -25.43 -3.57 2.19
CA ASP A 310 -25.82 -4.39 1.02
C ASP A 310 -25.70 -5.89 1.32
N SER A 311 -24.69 -6.30 2.12
CA SER A 311 -24.54 -7.70 2.54
C SER A 311 -25.72 -8.20 3.35
N LEU A 312 -26.16 -7.40 4.34
CA LEU A 312 -27.33 -7.76 5.17
C LEU A 312 -28.61 -7.84 4.36
N LYS A 313 -28.78 -6.96 3.39
CA LYS A 313 -29.93 -7.02 2.47
C LYS A 313 -29.86 -8.27 1.57
N ALA A 314 -28.69 -8.57 0.99
CA ALA A 314 -28.50 -9.74 0.14
C ALA A 314 -28.80 -11.06 0.89
N LEU A 315 -28.38 -11.17 2.15
CA LEU A 315 -28.67 -12.32 3.01
C LEU A 315 -30.17 -12.46 3.31
N LYS A 316 -30.89 -11.35 3.56
CA LYS A 316 -32.34 -11.35 3.83
C LYS A 316 -33.17 -11.66 2.58
N GLN A 317 -32.78 -11.13 1.43
CA GLN A 317 -33.59 -11.13 0.19
C GLN A 317 -33.12 -12.14 -0.85
N ARG A 318 -32.16 -13.01 -0.51
CA ARG A 318 -31.56 -14.01 -1.40
C ARG A 318 -31.08 -13.43 -2.75
N GLY A 319 -30.38 -12.30 -2.69
CA GLY A 319 -29.58 -11.78 -3.81
C GLY A 319 -30.33 -10.93 -4.85
N LYS A 320 -31.50 -10.40 -4.60
CA LYS A 320 -32.34 -9.66 -5.56
C LYS A 320 -32.15 -8.12 -5.60
N GLU A 321 -31.09 -7.54 -5.03
CA GLU A 321 -30.97 -6.07 -4.92
C GLU A 321 -29.86 -5.44 -5.76
N GLU A 322 -30.08 -4.15 -6.12
CA GLU A 322 -29.06 -3.26 -6.65
C GLU A 322 -27.98 -2.98 -5.60
N SER A 323 -26.73 -3.03 -6.02
CA SER A 323 -25.57 -2.84 -5.16
C SER A 323 -25.23 -1.35 -5.07
N THR A 324 -25.28 -0.76 -3.88
CA THR A 324 -24.83 0.63 -3.66
C THR A 324 -23.30 0.75 -3.63
N THR A 325 -22.58 -0.37 -3.51
CA THR A 325 -21.10 -0.37 -3.58
C THR A 325 -20.54 -0.08 -4.97
N ASP A 326 -21.35 -0.27 -6.04
CA ASP A 326 -20.91 -0.05 -7.43
C ASP A 326 -20.46 1.39 -7.72
N GLU A 327 -21.01 2.38 -7.02
CA GLU A 327 -20.64 3.80 -7.17
C GLU A 327 -19.21 4.13 -6.73
N TYR A 328 -18.64 3.32 -5.84
CA TYR A 328 -17.27 3.51 -5.31
C TYR A 328 -16.21 2.80 -6.14
N ILE A 329 -16.60 1.80 -6.92
CA ILE A 329 -15.69 0.89 -7.62
C ILE A 329 -15.26 1.47 -8.97
N ILE A 330 -13.96 1.69 -9.13
CA ILE A 330 -13.34 2.08 -10.40
C ILE A 330 -13.24 0.82 -11.27
N LYS A 331 -13.97 0.80 -12.38
CA LYS A 331 -14.04 -0.35 -13.31
C LYS A 331 -12.93 -0.33 -14.36
N ASP A 332 -12.13 0.73 -14.43
CA ASP A 332 -11.01 0.84 -15.37
C ASP A 332 -9.74 0.20 -14.83
N VAL A 333 -8.84 -0.18 -15.75
CA VAL A 333 -7.50 -0.66 -15.42
C VAL A 333 -6.63 0.53 -15.04
N ARG A 334 -6.35 0.69 -13.75
CA ARG A 334 -5.55 1.80 -13.20
C ARG A 334 -4.04 1.61 -13.36
N MET A 335 -3.58 0.40 -13.67
CA MET A 335 -2.14 0.05 -13.74
C MET A 335 -1.69 -0.30 -15.17
N LYS A 336 -2.35 0.28 -16.17
CA LYS A 336 -2.00 0.10 -17.59
C LYS A 336 -0.73 0.88 -17.91
N TYR A 337 0.21 0.22 -18.61
CA TYR A 337 1.40 0.86 -19.15
C TYR A 337 1.14 1.46 -20.53
N GLU A 338 1.73 2.62 -20.78
CA GLU A 338 1.81 3.26 -22.09
C GLU A 338 3.28 3.33 -22.52
N ALA A 339 3.58 2.86 -23.73
CA ALA A 339 4.88 3.01 -24.33
C ALA A 339 5.10 4.46 -24.76
N LYS A 340 6.24 5.07 -24.39
CA LYS A 340 6.63 6.44 -24.77
C LYS A 340 8.05 6.43 -25.30
N LYS A 341 8.29 7.11 -26.44
CA LYS A 341 9.64 7.29 -26.96
C LYS A 341 10.35 8.43 -26.23
N ILE A 342 11.62 8.22 -25.97
CA ILE A 342 12.51 9.28 -25.49
C ILE A 342 12.80 10.21 -26.66
N ILE A 343 12.42 11.48 -26.55
CA ILE A 343 12.69 12.49 -27.57
C ILE A 343 13.98 13.27 -27.29
N ASP A 344 14.37 13.36 -26.01
CA ASP A 344 15.60 14.05 -25.59
C ASP A 344 16.06 13.58 -24.21
N ILE A 345 17.37 13.59 -23.97
CA ILE A 345 18.00 13.41 -22.65
C ILE A 345 19.10 14.45 -22.51
N GLU A 346 18.92 15.39 -21.62
CA GLU A 346 19.87 16.42 -21.29
C GLU A 346 20.64 16.05 -20.02
N CYS A 347 21.98 15.94 -20.10
CA CYS A 347 22.83 15.74 -18.93
C CYS A 347 23.05 17.09 -18.23
N VAL A 348 22.47 17.24 -17.05
CA VAL A 348 22.65 18.44 -16.20
C VAL A 348 23.94 18.32 -15.38
N SER A 349 24.20 17.11 -14.86
CA SER A 349 25.43 16.74 -14.15
C SER A 349 25.70 15.24 -14.28
N ASP A 350 26.78 14.74 -13.68
CA ASP A 350 27.13 13.31 -13.68
C ASP A 350 26.05 12.44 -13.01
N ASP A 351 25.18 13.03 -12.18
CA ASP A 351 24.14 12.34 -11.42
C ASP A 351 22.72 12.88 -11.66
N VAL A 352 22.51 13.87 -12.55
CA VAL A 352 21.19 14.43 -12.87
C VAL A 352 20.98 14.55 -14.37
N ILE A 353 19.84 14.04 -14.84
CA ILE A 353 19.37 14.23 -16.22
C ILE A 353 17.98 14.86 -16.25
N ILE A 354 17.69 15.57 -17.35
CA ILE A 354 16.34 15.93 -17.76
C ILE A 354 15.94 14.95 -18.86
N LEU A 355 14.90 14.17 -18.59
CA LEU A 355 14.35 13.19 -19.52
C LEU A 355 13.07 13.74 -20.13
N LYS A 356 13.01 13.81 -21.46
CA LYS A 356 11.83 14.27 -22.20
C LYS A 356 11.25 13.11 -23.02
N LEU A 357 9.98 12.83 -22.80
CA LEU A 357 9.22 11.80 -23.52
C LEU A 357 8.22 12.44 -24.48
N GLU A 358 7.88 11.71 -25.55
CA GLU A 358 6.87 12.14 -26.51
C GLU A 358 5.47 12.28 -25.89
N GLY A 359 4.71 13.22 -26.45
CA GLY A 359 3.31 13.44 -26.09
C GLY A 359 3.08 14.52 -25.04
N LYS A 360 1.86 14.54 -24.54
CA LYS A 360 1.37 15.48 -23.54
C LYS A 360 0.69 14.71 -22.40
N MET A 361 0.88 15.18 -21.17
CA MET A 361 0.19 14.68 -19.98
C MET A 361 -0.15 15.85 -19.07
N ASP A 362 -1.43 16.15 -18.93
CA ASP A 362 -1.89 17.17 -17.99
C ASP A 362 -1.92 16.58 -16.57
N PHE A 363 -1.28 17.24 -15.63
CA PHE A 363 -1.18 16.85 -14.23
C PHE A 363 -1.19 18.05 -13.31
N LYS A 364 -1.42 17.82 -12.04
CA LYS A 364 -1.38 18.83 -10.97
C LYS A 364 -0.35 18.46 -9.91
N ALA A 365 0.08 19.43 -9.10
CA ALA A 365 0.98 19.19 -7.98
C ALA A 365 0.39 18.14 -7.02
N GLY A 366 1.23 17.20 -6.59
CA GLY A 366 0.83 16.05 -5.76
C GLY A 366 0.59 14.76 -6.55
N GLU A 367 0.39 14.85 -7.87
CA GLU A 367 0.29 13.69 -8.75
C GLU A 367 1.66 13.25 -9.27
N PHE A 368 1.79 11.96 -9.58
CA PHE A 368 3.02 11.34 -10.08
C PHE A 368 2.72 10.14 -10.96
N VAL A 369 3.72 9.64 -11.66
CA VAL A 369 3.66 8.46 -12.51
C VAL A 369 4.74 7.45 -12.13
N PHE A 370 4.57 6.20 -12.56
CA PHE A 370 5.67 5.23 -12.56
C PHE A 370 6.31 5.17 -13.95
N LEU A 371 7.62 5.15 -13.98
CA LEU A 371 8.40 4.77 -15.15
C LEU A 371 8.87 3.32 -14.98
N TRP A 372 8.66 2.50 -15.99
CA TRP A 372 9.03 1.09 -16.01
C TRP A 372 10.00 0.79 -17.16
N LEU A 373 11.04 0.06 -16.85
CA LEU A 373 11.96 -0.54 -17.80
C LEU A 373 11.86 -2.06 -17.69
N PRO A 374 11.42 -2.76 -18.76
CA PRO A 374 11.32 -4.21 -18.74
C PRO A 374 12.62 -4.88 -18.27
N SER A 375 12.48 -5.89 -17.40
CA SER A 375 13.59 -6.64 -16.79
C SER A 375 14.51 -5.84 -15.84
N VAL A 376 14.30 -4.54 -15.68
CA VAL A 376 15.05 -3.69 -14.75
C VAL A 376 14.22 -3.37 -13.51
N GLY A 377 12.95 -2.97 -13.70
CA GLY A 377 12.04 -2.58 -12.63
C GLY A 377 11.25 -1.32 -12.94
N GLU A 378 10.60 -0.77 -11.91
CA GLU A 378 9.89 0.51 -12.01
C GLU A 378 10.14 1.38 -10.79
N LYS A 379 9.95 2.70 -10.97
CA LYS A 379 10.03 3.68 -9.88
C LYS A 379 9.04 4.83 -10.11
N PRO A 380 8.51 5.43 -9.03
CA PRO A 380 7.68 6.62 -9.11
C PRO A 380 8.52 7.87 -9.39
N PHE A 381 7.99 8.76 -10.22
CA PHE A 381 8.58 10.07 -10.51
C PHE A 381 7.50 11.14 -10.60
N SER A 382 7.81 12.30 -10.03
CA SER A 382 7.02 13.52 -10.25
C SER A 382 7.26 14.04 -11.64
N LEU A 383 6.20 14.54 -12.29
CA LEU A 383 6.31 15.22 -13.58
C LEU A 383 6.75 16.67 -13.36
N CYS A 384 7.54 17.18 -14.29
CA CYS A 384 8.01 18.58 -14.29
C CYS A 384 7.21 19.43 -15.26
N LEU A 385 7.15 19.02 -16.54
CA LEU A 385 6.41 19.73 -17.60
C LEU A 385 5.43 18.80 -18.31
N THR A 386 4.33 19.38 -18.81
CA THR A 386 3.22 18.64 -19.43
C THR A 386 3.50 18.26 -20.89
N SER A 387 4.25 19.09 -21.64
CA SER A 387 4.53 18.88 -23.07
C SER A 387 5.85 19.55 -23.48
N PRO A 388 6.86 18.77 -23.90
CA PRO A 388 6.91 17.31 -23.82
C PRO A 388 6.84 16.83 -22.36
N ILE A 389 6.43 15.57 -22.15
CA ILE A 389 6.40 14.99 -20.80
C ILE A 389 7.82 14.98 -20.25
N THR A 390 8.09 15.78 -19.21
CA THR A 390 9.46 16.04 -18.73
C THR A 390 9.65 15.61 -17.30
N PHE A 391 10.81 15.01 -17.01
CA PHE A 391 11.24 14.58 -15.67
C PHE A 391 12.64 15.09 -15.36
N ILE A 392 12.90 15.42 -14.10
CA ILE A 392 14.23 15.63 -13.55
C ILE A 392 14.59 14.38 -12.75
N ILE A 393 15.64 13.68 -13.15
CA ILE A 393 15.99 12.38 -12.57
C ILE A 393 17.40 12.40 -12.00
N LYS A 394 17.52 12.09 -10.70
CA LYS A 394 18.80 11.89 -10.02
C LYS A 394 19.18 10.42 -10.01
N LYS A 395 20.44 10.11 -10.31
CA LYS A 395 21.00 8.77 -10.23
C LYS A 395 21.11 8.33 -8.75
N ARG A 396 20.38 7.27 -8.37
CA ARG A 396 20.35 6.77 -6.99
C ARG A 396 20.42 5.25 -6.86
N GLY A 397 20.53 4.51 -7.96
CA GLY A 397 20.59 3.05 -7.94
C GLY A 397 20.21 2.42 -9.26
N ALA A 398 20.14 1.10 -9.32
CA ALA A 398 20.10 0.31 -10.54
C ALA A 398 19.05 0.74 -11.58
N PHE A 399 17.85 1.17 -11.16
CA PHE A 399 16.82 1.64 -12.08
C PHE A 399 17.25 2.95 -12.76
N THR A 400 17.66 3.94 -11.97
CA THR A 400 18.09 5.24 -12.52
C THR A 400 19.41 5.12 -13.29
N GLU A 401 20.32 4.24 -12.89
CA GLU A 401 21.53 3.91 -13.67
C GLU A 401 21.18 3.34 -15.05
N ALA A 402 20.14 2.49 -15.13
CA ALA A 402 19.65 1.99 -16.41
C ALA A 402 19.00 3.09 -17.26
N LEU A 403 18.29 4.05 -16.64
CA LEU A 403 17.77 5.23 -17.33
C LEU A 403 18.88 6.09 -17.93
N PHE A 404 19.97 6.33 -17.20
CA PHE A 404 21.12 7.11 -17.67
C PHE A 404 21.84 6.48 -18.88
N LYS A 405 21.63 5.19 -19.14
CA LYS A 405 22.18 4.49 -20.33
C LYS A 405 21.26 4.56 -21.55
N LYS A 406 20.05 5.09 -21.39
CA LYS A 406 19.08 5.26 -22.47
C LYS A 406 19.47 6.38 -23.41
N LYS A 407 18.94 6.32 -24.64
CA LYS A 407 19.22 7.28 -25.71
C LYS A 407 17.90 7.77 -26.33
N LYS A 408 17.98 8.88 -27.04
CA LYS A 408 16.90 9.37 -27.90
C LYS A 408 16.43 8.26 -28.84
N GLY A 409 15.12 8.04 -28.92
CA GLY A 409 14.50 6.97 -29.69
C GLY A 409 14.20 5.67 -28.90
N ASP A 410 14.85 5.46 -27.74
CA ASP A 410 14.52 4.35 -26.87
C ASP A 410 13.10 4.47 -26.32
N VAL A 411 12.49 3.33 -25.95
CA VAL A 411 11.15 3.27 -25.38
C VAL A 411 11.22 3.08 -23.86
N ILE A 412 10.40 3.84 -23.17
CA ILE A 412 10.10 3.73 -21.74
C ILE A 412 8.60 3.50 -21.60
N TYR A 413 8.21 2.75 -20.58
CA TYR A 413 6.80 2.53 -20.25
C TYR A 413 6.41 3.39 -19.07
N LEU A 414 5.25 4.04 -19.18
CA LEU A 414 4.71 4.94 -18.16
C LEU A 414 3.33 4.47 -17.75
N ARG A 415 3.02 4.49 -16.46
CA ARG A 415 1.67 4.26 -15.92
C ARG A 415 1.30 5.31 -14.87
N GLY A 416 0.07 5.66 -14.79
CA GLY A 416 -0.50 6.71 -13.89
C GLY A 416 -1.46 7.61 -14.65
N LEU A 417 -1.93 8.71 -14.07
CA LEU A 417 -1.49 9.42 -12.87
C LEU A 417 -1.96 8.74 -11.57
N TYR A 418 -1.13 8.88 -10.52
CA TYR A 418 -1.42 8.45 -9.16
C TYR A 418 -1.30 9.62 -8.19
N GLY A 419 -1.79 9.42 -6.96
CA GLY A 419 -1.97 10.49 -6.00
C GLY A 419 -3.26 11.25 -6.23
N SER A 420 -3.46 12.30 -5.47
CA SER A 420 -4.52 13.28 -5.68
C SER A 420 -3.89 14.64 -5.85
N PRO A 421 -4.48 15.50 -6.68
CA PRO A 421 -4.08 16.89 -6.75
C PRO A 421 -4.04 17.55 -5.38
N LEU A 422 -3.01 18.34 -5.13
CA LEU A 422 -2.97 19.17 -3.94
C LEU A 422 -4.11 20.19 -3.99
N VAL A 423 -4.93 20.18 -2.94
CA VAL A 423 -5.96 21.22 -2.76
C VAL A 423 -5.29 22.45 -2.16
N LEU A 424 -5.16 23.50 -2.97
CA LEU A 424 -4.54 24.75 -2.54
C LEU A 424 -5.46 25.51 -1.59
N PRO A 425 -4.95 26.01 -0.44
CA PRO A 425 -5.73 26.86 0.45
C PRO A 425 -6.01 28.21 -0.20
N LYS A 426 -7.09 28.87 0.21
CA LYS A 426 -7.41 30.23 -0.21
C LYS A 426 -6.51 31.23 0.52
N THR A 427 -5.34 31.49 -0.04
CA THR A 427 -4.37 32.47 0.46
C THR A 427 -4.08 33.52 -0.61
N LYS A 428 -3.57 34.69 -0.22
CA LYS A 428 -3.19 35.76 -1.16
C LYS A 428 -1.74 35.63 -1.61
N LYS A 429 -0.91 34.98 -0.78
CA LYS A 429 0.51 34.83 -1.02
C LYS A 429 0.95 33.38 -0.76
N ALA A 430 2.00 32.96 -1.44
CA ALA A 430 2.65 31.68 -1.21
C ALA A 430 4.18 31.81 -1.25
N VAL A 431 4.87 30.88 -0.59
CA VAL A 431 6.31 30.70 -0.67
C VAL A 431 6.58 29.26 -1.08
N LEU A 432 7.31 29.10 -2.17
CA LEU A 432 7.71 27.81 -2.71
C LEU A 432 9.19 27.58 -2.40
N VAL A 433 9.54 26.45 -1.81
CA VAL A 433 10.94 26.12 -1.53
C VAL A 433 11.26 24.72 -2.02
N ALA A 434 12.28 24.60 -2.86
CA ALA A 434 12.76 23.31 -3.32
C ALA A 434 14.24 23.11 -3.05
N GLY A 435 14.61 21.87 -2.70
CA GLY A 435 16.00 21.41 -2.60
C GLY A 435 16.32 20.39 -3.70
N GLY A 436 17.34 20.70 -4.53
CA GLY A 436 17.79 19.80 -5.58
C GLY A 436 16.70 19.41 -6.58
N THR A 437 16.51 18.10 -6.83
CA THR A 437 15.49 17.59 -7.76
C THR A 437 14.04 17.80 -7.34
N GLY A 438 13.80 18.28 -6.11
CA GLY A 438 12.46 18.74 -5.68
C GLY A 438 11.92 19.88 -6.55
N LEU A 439 12.80 20.60 -7.28
CA LEU A 439 12.44 21.57 -8.32
C LEU A 439 11.39 21.02 -9.30
N ALA A 440 11.38 19.73 -9.60
CA ALA A 440 10.43 19.12 -10.55
C ALA A 440 8.96 19.40 -10.25
N LEU A 441 8.59 19.60 -8.98
CA LEU A 441 7.19 19.86 -8.59
C LEU A 441 6.79 21.34 -8.70
N LEU A 442 7.75 22.27 -8.71
CA LEU A 442 7.46 23.71 -8.66
C LEU A 442 6.72 24.25 -9.89
N PRO A 443 7.03 23.87 -11.14
CA PRO A 443 6.35 24.42 -12.31
C PRO A 443 4.83 24.20 -12.29
N SER A 444 4.38 22.98 -11.94
CA SER A 444 2.95 22.69 -11.87
C SER A 444 2.27 23.41 -10.71
N LEU A 445 2.95 23.59 -9.59
CA LEU A 445 2.45 24.31 -8.43
C LEU A 445 2.37 25.82 -8.71
N ALA A 446 3.42 26.40 -9.31
CA ALA A 446 3.48 27.79 -9.74
C ALA A 446 2.34 28.14 -10.70
N LYS A 447 2.12 27.27 -11.70
CA LYS A 447 1.01 27.41 -12.64
C LYS A 447 -0.34 27.45 -11.93
N GLN A 448 -0.61 26.51 -11.03
CA GLN A 448 -1.87 26.44 -10.28
C GLN A 448 -2.08 27.67 -9.39
N LEU A 449 -1.04 28.17 -8.71
CA LEU A 449 -1.11 29.39 -7.91
C LEU A 449 -1.43 30.60 -8.78
N LYS A 450 -0.81 30.71 -9.95
CA LYS A 450 -1.08 31.79 -10.92
C LYS A 450 -2.52 31.76 -11.43
N GLU A 451 -3.04 30.56 -11.75
CA GLU A 451 -4.44 30.39 -12.16
C GLU A 451 -5.44 30.82 -11.05
N MET A 452 -5.02 30.73 -9.79
CA MET A 452 -5.81 31.20 -8.63
C MET A 452 -5.57 32.68 -8.28
N ASN A 453 -4.75 33.43 -9.03
CA ASN A 453 -4.30 34.77 -8.73
C ASN A 453 -3.63 34.91 -7.36
N VAL A 454 -2.80 33.94 -6.98
CA VAL A 454 -1.98 33.96 -5.76
C VAL A 454 -0.57 34.42 -6.13
N ASP A 455 -0.09 35.49 -5.48
CA ASP A 455 1.29 35.96 -5.62
C ASP A 455 2.23 35.01 -4.86
N PHE A 456 3.41 34.72 -5.45
CA PHE A 456 4.36 33.84 -4.79
C PHE A 456 5.82 34.16 -5.11
N ASP A 457 6.69 33.80 -4.17
CA ASP A 457 8.13 33.79 -4.32
C ASP A 457 8.62 32.32 -4.32
N SER A 458 9.53 31.96 -5.23
CA SER A 458 10.11 30.64 -5.34
C SER A 458 11.60 30.68 -5.00
N TYR A 459 12.02 29.82 -4.05
CA TYR A 459 13.42 29.66 -3.65
C TYR A 459 13.90 28.24 -3.96
N VAL A 460 14.94 28.11 -4.78
CA VAL A 460 15.51 26.81 -5.15
C VAL A 460 16.94 26.74 -4.67
N GLY A 461 17.21 25.80 -3.76
CA GLY A 461 18.56 25.45 -3.33
C GLY A 461 19.16 24.37 -4.21
N SER A 462 20.29 24.68 -4.86
CA SER A 462 21.07 23.72 -5.65
C SER A 462 22.40 23.45 -4.96
N SER A 463 22.66 22.20 -4.56
CA SER A 463 24.00 21.79 -4.14
C SER A 463 24.83 21.59 -5.41
N VAL A 464 25.94 22.34 -5.53
CA VAL A 464 27.04 22.11 -6.49
C VAL A 464 27.20 23.16 -7.59
N PRO A 465 28.45 23.59 -7.82
CA PRO A 465 28.84 24.34 -9.01
C PRO A 465 28.66 23.58 -10.33
N SER A 466 28.52 22.24 -10.28
CA SER A 466 28.32 21.37 -11.46
C SER A 466 26.87 21.26 -11.92
N LEU A 467 25.89 21.69 -11.14
CA LEU A 467 24.56 21.99 -11.63
C LEU A 467 24.59 23.35 -12.34
N ASN A 468 25.35 23.44 -13.42
CA ASN A 468 25.01 24.37 -14.48
C ASN A 468 23.63 23.94 -14.96
N TYR A 469 22.58 24.36 -14.24
CA TYR A 469 21.22 24.40 -14.76
C TYR A 469 21.22 25.34 -15.96
N LYS A 470 21.80 24.86 -17.06
CA LYS A 470 21.57 25.45 -18.38
C LYS A 470 20.17 25.10 -18.88
N SER A 471 19.31 24.56 -18.03
CA SER A 471 17.94 24.33 -18.42
C SER A 471 17.16 25.61 -18.20
N ASN A 472 17.37 26.55 -19.09
CA ASN A 472 16.54 27.73 -19.25
C ASN A 472 15.04 27.39 -19.24
N ILE A 473 14.65 26.17 -19.63
CA ILE A 473 13.25 25.74 -19.75
C ILE A 473 12.52 25.74 -18.39
N ILE A 474 13.12 25.28 -17.29
CA ILE A 474 12.44 25.19 -15.98
C ILE A 474 12.50 26.53 -15.27
N ASP A 475 13.64 27.22 -15.37
CA ASP A 475 13.83 28.54 -14.80
C ASP A 475 12.94 29.57 -15.52
N ASP A 476 12.85 29.46 -16.86
CA ASP A 476 11.97 30.28 -17.68
C ASP A 476 10.49 30.02 -17.36
N GLU A 477 10.08 28.76 -17.20
CA GLU A 477 8.71 28.43 -16.78
C GLU A 477 8.38 28.99 -15.38
N LEU A 478 9.28 28.88 -14.41
CA LEU A 478 9.06 29.44 -13.08
C LEU A 478 9.03 30.98 -13.08
N ALA A 479 9.92 31.61 -13.83
CA ALA A 479 10.00 33.06 -13.98
C ALA A 479 8.76 33.65 -14.67
N LEU A 480 8.07 32.87 -15.53
CA LEU A 480 6.81 33.28 -16.16
C LEU A 480 5.67 33.47 -15.16
N TYR A 481 5.72 32.78 -14.03
CA TYR A 481 4.59 32.73 -13.08
C TYR A 481 4.79 33.59 -11.82
N GLY A 482 6.05 33.87 -11.41
CA GLY A 482 6.32 34.64 -10.18
C GLY A 482 7.82 34.95 -10.00
N ASN A 483 8.18 35.51 -8.84
CA ASN A 483 9.57 35.78 -8.51
C ASN A 483 10.33 34.45 -8.28
N PHE A 484 11.48 34.30 -8.92
CA PHE A 484 12.31 33.09 -8.83
C PHE A 484 13.71 33.43 -8.34
N HIS A 485 14.11 32.77 -7.23
CA HIS A 485 15.41 32.92 -6.60
C HIS A 485 16.16 31.59 -6.64
N LEU A 486 17.17 31.48 -7.50
CA LEU A 486 18.09 30.36 -7.53
C LEU A 486 19.27 30.64 -6.58
N VAL A 487 19.44 29.80 -5.58
CA VAL A 487 20.50 29.89 -4.59
C VAL A 487 21.48 28.74 -4.78
N HIS A 488 22.67 29.04 -5.26
CA HIS A 488 23.74 28.05 -5.39
C HIS A 488 24.40 27.79 -4.04
N ASP A 489 24.47 26.52 -3.67
CA ASP A 489 25.21 26.06 -2.49
C ASP A 489 26.62 25.63 -2.96
N ASP A 490 27.63 26.35 -2.55
CA ASP A 490 29.05 26.09 -2.88
C ASP A 490 29.69 25.03 -1.97
N GLY A 491 28.88 24.10 -1.45
CA GLY A 491 29.31 23.01 -0.56
C GLY A 491 29.12 23.30 0.92
N ILE A 492 28.63 24.48 1.28
CA ILE A 492 28.22 24.79 2.67
C ILE A 492 26.71 24.49 2.76
N LEU A 493 26.38 23.44 3.47
CA LEU A 493 24.99 23.02 3.69
C LEU A 493 24.22 24.19 4.30
N GLY A 494 23.25 24.77 3.58
CA GLY A 494 22.34 25.74 4.18
C GLY A 494 22.26 27.12 3.58
N ARG A 495 22.82 27.42 2.40
CA ARG A 495 22.70 28.78 1.81
C ARG A 495 21.26 29.19 1.54
N VAL A 496 20.40 28.32 0.98
CA VAL A 496 19.00 28.65 0.79
C VAL A 496 18.30 28.86 2.13
N LEU A 497 18.68 28.12 3.18
CA LEU A 497 18.14 28.33 4.54
C LEU A 497 18.54 29.71 5.06
N ASN A 498 19.80 30.14 4.88
CA ASN A 498 20.29 31.46 5.29
C ASN A 498 19.57 32.61 4.53
N VAL A 499 19.28 32.39 3.24
CA VAL A 499 18.50 33.35 2.43
C VAL A 499 17.07 33.44 2.97
N LEU A 500 16.43 32.29 3.23
CA LEU A 500 15.09 32.24 3.80
C LEU A 500 15.00 32.92 5.18
N GLU A 501 16.00 32.74 6.04
CA GLU A 501 16.06 33.39 7.36
C GLU A 501 16.16 34.92 7.26
N LYS A 502 16.90 35.43 6.26
CA LYS A 502 17.13 36.86 6.08
C LYS A 502 16.03 37.54 5.28
N ASP A 503 15.64 36.95 4.15
CA ASP A 503 14.84 37.61 3.12
C ASP A 503 13.33 37.43 3.33
N ILE A 504 12.91 36.34 4.01
CA ILE A 504 11.50 36.17 4.29
C ILE A 504 11.06 37.09 5.42
N ALA A 505 10.21 38.05 5.07
CA ALA A 505 9.49 38.91 6.03
C ALA A 505 8.65 38.05 7.00
N PRO A 506 8.26 38.59 8.17
CA PRO A 506 7.32 37.91 9.04
C PRO A 506 6.07 37.46 8.28
N LEU A 507 5.77 36.15 8.38
CA LEU A 507 4.64 35.53 7.72
C LEU A 507 3.38 35.69 8.57
N ASN A 508 2.28 35.99 7.93
CA ASN A 508 0.99 36.10 8.58
C ASN A 508 0.10 34.88 8.20
N VAL A 509 -1.11 34.88 8.71
CA VAL A 509 -2.09 33.80 8.53
C VAL A 509 -2.56 33.58 7.09
N GLU A 510 -2.15 34.42 6.14
CA GLU A 510 -2.61 34.42 4.74
C GLU A 510 -1.54 33.87 3.77
N VAL A 511 -0.41 33.35 4.27
CA VAL A 511 0.69 32.85 3.44
C VAL A 511 0.75 31.33 3.51
N ALA A 512 0.64 30.66 2.36
CA ALA A 512 0.89 29.21 2.25
C ALA A 512 2.35 28.94 1.89
N CYS A 513 2.94 27.94 2.53
CA CYS A 513 4.34 27.55 2.32
C CYS A 513 4.41 26.11 1.79
N TYR A 514 5.11 25.91 0.68
CA TYR A 514 5.26 24.60 0.05
C TYR A 514 6.73 24.22 -0.01
N VAL A 515 7.07 23.06 0.57
CA VAL A 515 8.46 22.63 0.72
C VAL A 515 8.66 21.28 0.09
N VAL A 516 9.64 21.17 -0.83
CA VAL A 516 9.96 19.96 -1.56
C VAL A 516 11.45 19.66 -1.47
N GLY A 517 11.82 18.46 -1.05
CA GLY A 517 13.21 18.05 -0.95
C GLY A 517 13.44 16.93 0.08
N PRO A 518 14.69 16.66 0.46
CA PRO A 518 14.99 15.69 1.52
C PRO A 518 14.31 16.05 2.84
N MET A 519 13.87 15.05 3.63
CA MET A 519 13.12 15.27 4.87
C MET A 519 13.80 16.25 5.83
N VAL A 520 15.11 16.08 6.09
CA VAL A 520 15.89 16.98 6.97
C VAL A 520 15.88 18.43 6.48
N PHE A 521 15.95 18.63 5.16
CA PHE A 521 15.84 19.95 4.54
C PHE A 521 14.44 20.54 4.77
N MET A 522 13.39 19.78 4.47
CA MET A 522 12.02 20.23 4.64
C MET A 522 11.70 20.59 6.10
N GLN A 523 12.16 19.80 7.06
CA GLN A 523 11.99 20.07 8.49
C GLN A 523 12.66 21.39 8.91
N LYS A 524 13.88 21.67 8.43
CA LYS A 524 14.58 22.94 8.71
C LYS A 524 13.85 24.14 8.10
N VAL A 525 13.42 24.03 6.85
CA VAL A 525 12.62 25.09 6.18
C VAL A 525 11.31 25.33 6.93
N ALA A 526 10.61 24.26 7.31
CA ALA A 526 9.37 24.36 8.09
C ALA A 526 9.60 25.05 9.44
N SER A 527 10.72 24.77 10.14
CA SER A 527 11.09 25.44 11.38
C SER A 527 11.31 26.93 11.17
N ILE A 528 11.97 27.35 10.07
CA ILE A 528 12.13 28.76 9.71
C ILE A 528 10.74 29.41 9.49
N PHE A 529 9.86 28.77 8.75
CA PHE A 529 8.52 29.32 8.51
C PHE A 529 7.70 29.50 9.79
N VAL A 530 7.76 28.49 10.68
CA VAL A 530 7.12 28.60 12.01
C VAL A 530 7.71 29.76 12.82
N SER A 531 9.04 29.92 12.85
CA SER A 531 9.68 31.02 13.56
C SER A 531 9.34 32.42 12.99
N LYS A 532 9.00 32.47 11.70
CA LYS A 532 8.54 33.68 11.01
C LYS A 532 7.02 33.93 11.15
N GLY A 533 6.28 33.08 11.86
CA GLY A 533 4.85 33.24 12.15
C GLY A 533 3.90 32.50 11.22
N ALA A 534 4.38 31.64 10.33
CA ALA A 534 3.50 30.83 9.49
C ALA A 534 2.72 29.80 10.35
N LYS A 535 1.45 29.60 10.01
CA LYS A 535 0.61 28.57 10.61
C LYS A 535 0.99 27.19 10.09
N LYS A 536 1.12 26.21 10.98
CA LYS A 536 1.49 24.82 10.64
C LYS A 536 0.53 24.17 9.64
N GLU A 537 -0.75 24.52 9.68
CA GLU A 537 -1.77 24.06 8.73
C GLU A 537 -1.56 24.57 7.30
N LEU A 538 -0.79 25.66 7.12
CA LEU A 538 -0.46 26.28 5.82
C LEU A 538 0.97 25.94 5.36
N ILE A 539 1.72 25.13 6.09
CA ILE A 539 3.06 24.64 5.69
C ILE A 539 2.90 23.23 5.16
N TYR A 540 3.07 23.04 3.85
CA TYR A 540 2.91 21.76 3.16
C TYR A 540 4.26 21.17 2.80
N LEU A 541 4.50 19.92 3.22
CA LEU A 541 5.73 19.15 2.94
C LEU A 541 5.41 18.06 1.92
N SER A 542 6.22 17.95 0.86
CA SER A 542 6.08 16.88 -0.14
C SER A 542 6.86 15.64 0.29
N LEU A 543 6.16 14.65 0.83
CA LEU A 543 6.77 13.46 1.40
C LEU A 543 7.12 12.41 0.35
N GLU A 544 8.40 12.07 0.26
CA GLU A 544 8.88 10.92 -0.51
C GLU A 544 8.74 9.64 0.33
N LYS A 545 7.67 8.86 0.12
CA LYS A 545 7.48 7.54 0.72
C LYS A 545 7.78 6.44 -0.29
N ASN A 546 8.17 5.25 0.21
CA ASN A 546 8.41 4.10 -0.66
C ASN A 546 7.09 3.67 -1.34
N THR A 547 6.90 4.06 -2.59
CA THR A 547 5.67 3.83 -3.34
C THR A 547 5.88 2.72 -4.36
N MET A 548 5.10 1.63 -4.26
CA MET A 548 5.31 0.42 -5.07
C MET A 548 4.12 0.06 -5.96
N CYS A 549 2.87 0.20 -5.49
CA CYS A 549 1.71 -0.22 -6.30
C CYS A 549 0.98 0.94 -6.99
N GLY A 550 0.87 2.10 -6.38
CA GLY A 550 0.13 3.25 -6.91
C GLY A 550 -1.38 3.23 -6.61
N VAL A 551 -1.95 2.09 -6.20
CA VAL A 551 -3.39 1.88 -6.09
C VAL A 551 -3.89 1.61 -4.67
N GLY A 552 -3.05 1.79 -3.65
CA GLY A 552 -3.45 1.66 -2.25
C GLY A 552 -3.40 0.25 -1.66
N LEU A 553 -2.97 -0.78 -2.42
CA LEU A 553 -2.98 -2.17 -1.97
C LEU A 553 -1.81 -2.52 -1.04
N CYS A 554 -0.57 -2.15 -1.41
CA CYS A 554 0.61 -2.66 -0.70
C CYS A 554 0.87 -1.97 0.65
N GLY A 555 0.36 -0.76 0.89
CA GLY A 555 0.52 -0.03 2.13
C GLY A 555 1.91 0.58 2.39
N GLU A 556 2.90 0.35 1.53
CA GLU A 556 4.30 0.80 1.73
C GLU A 556 4.44 2.33 1.79
N CYS A 557 3.59 3.06 1.07
CA CYS A 557 3.61 4.52 1.02
C CYS A 557 2.83 5.20 2.17
N SER A 558 2.49 4.45 3.22
CA SER A 558 1.69 4.99 4.32
C SER A 558 2.45 6.06 5.13
N CYS A 559 1.73 7.12 5.47
CA CYS A 559 2.08 8.13 6.43
C CYS A 559 0.86 8.29 7.35
N GLY A 560 0.96 7.86 8.60
CA GLY A 560 -0.22 7.67 9.43
C GLY A 560 -1.24 6.74 8.75
N ASN A 561 -2.49 7.14 8.70
CA ASN A 561 -3.58 6.45 8.00
C ASN A 561 -3.66 6.78 6.51
N LYS A 562 -2.85 7.73 5.99
CA LYS A 562 -2.85 8.15 4.58
C LYS A 562 -1.87 7.33 3.75
N LEU A 563 -2.28 7.02 2.52
CA LEU A 563 -1.42 6.42 1.50
C LEU A 563 -1.09 7.48 0.44
N THR A 564 0.17 7.92 0.37
CA THR A 564 0.57 9.00 -0.54
C THR A 564 0.26 8.71 -2.01
N CYS A 565 0.23 7.44 -2.40
CA CYS A 565 -0.21 7.03 -3.74
C CYS A 565 -1.71 7.24 -4.02
N GLN A 566 -2.50 7.52 -2.99
CA GLN A 566 -3.93 7.82 -3.10
C GLN A 566 -4.24 9.28 -2.77
N THR A 567 -3.60 9.83 -1.75
CA THR A 567 -3.90 11.18 -1.23
C THR A 567 -3.00 12.28 -1.79
N GLY A 568 -1.95 11.92 -2.55
CA GLY A 568 -0.92 12.85 -2.99
C GLY A 568 0.24 12.93 -2.00
N THR A 569 1.33 13.57 -2.45
CA THR A 569 2.57 13.63 -1.66
C THR A 569 2.60 14.75 -0.63
N PHE A 570 1.78 15.79 -0.79
CA PHE A 570 1.76 16.94 0.11
C PHE A 570 0.91 16.69 1.36
N ILE A 571 1.51 16.94 2.52
CA ILE A 571 0.85 16.86 3.83
C ILE A 571 1.18 18.14 4.61
N SER A 572 0.23 18.73 5.33
CA SER A 572 0.51 19.89 6.18
C SER A 572 1.38 19.50 7.37
N LEU A 573 2.18 20.44 7.86
CA LEU A 573 3.04 20.22 9.04
C LEU A 573 2.20 19.85 10.27
N GLU A 574 1.07 20.50 10.47
CA GLU A 574 0.15 20.19 11.57
C GLU A 574 -0.35 18.74 11.51
N GLU A 575 -0.73 18.30 10.30
CA GLU A 575 -1.22 16.93 10.10
C GLU A 575 -0.10 15.91 10.27
N LEU A 576 1.11 16.20 9.78
CA LEU A 576 2.27 15.34 9.94
C LEU A 576 2.62 15.15 11.43
N GLU A 577 2.65 16.24 12.20
CA GLU A 577 2.92 16.18 13.65
C GLU A 577 1.85 15.35 14.40
N LYS A 578 0.58 15.50 14.02
CA LYS A 578 -0.50 14.67 14.57
C LYS A 578 -0.31 13.17 14.26
N MET A 579 0.21 12.85 13.08
CA MET A 579 0.48 11.45 12.68
C MET A 579 1.70 10.85 13.37
N GLU A 580 2.71 11.67 13.69
CA GLU A 580 3.94 11.22 14.36
C GLU A 580 3.78 11.14 15.89
N ALA A 581 2.82 11.86 16.44
CA ALA A 581 2.49 11.82 17.88
C ALA A 581 1.74 10.54 18.30
N TYR A 582 1.39 9.69 17.37
CA TYR A 582 0.70 8.42 17.55
C TYR A 582 1.57 7.25 17.04
#